data_4f6a899d35e10c399910227c9abefdc5
#
_entry.id   4f6a899d35e10c399910227c9abefdc5
#
_cell.length_a   1.000
_cell.length_b   1.000
_cell.length_c   1.000
_cell.angle_alpha   90.00
_cell.angle_beta   90.00
_cell.angle_gamma   90.00
#
_symmetry.space_group_name_H-M   'P 1'
#
loop_
_entity.id
_entity.type
_entity.pdbx_description
1 polymer ?
#
loop_
_entity_poly.entity_id
_entity_poly.type
_entity_poly.pdbx_seq_one_letter_code
_entity_poly.pdbx_strand_id
1 'polypeptide(L)'
;MSFKRWLKIFVVAGIALISAGNASPASVFNPETFMLKNGMQVVVIPNHRVPVVTHMVWYKVGSADEQEGESGIAHFLEHLMFKGTKTLGNGEFSRILAKNGGQQNAFTSTDYTAYFQNVAVDRLEMVMRMEADRMTNLVLTKNDVVTEREVVLEERRSRTGNNPGALLREQANAALFLNYPYRRPIIGWEHEIRSLDYTRVINFYRRWYAPNNAILVVAGDMTAKKLKPLAAK
;
A
#
# COMPACT_ATOMS: atom_id res chain seq x y z
N MET A 1 -32.81 -29.43 54.02
CA MET A 1 -31.56 -28.97 53.36
C MET A 1 -31.50 -27.49 53.50
N SER A 2 -30.44 -26.95 54.12
CA SER A 2 -30.35 -25.54 54.52
C SER A 2 -30.06 -24.60 53.31
N PHE A 3 -30.79 -23.51 53.23
CA PHE A 3 -30.64 -22.43 52.26
C PHE A 3 -29.17 -21.98 52.05
N LYS A 4 -28.34 -22.03 53.07
CA LYS A 4 -26.90 -21.74 53.01
C LYS A 4 -26.10 -22.75 52.13
N ARG A 5 -26.59 -23.94 51.89
CA ARG A 5 -25.93 -24.97 51.07
C ARG A 5 -26.12 -24.67 49.57
N TRP A 6 -27.30 -24.18 49.20
CA TRP A 6 -27.61 -23.76 47.82
C TRP A 6 -26.85 -22.52 47.41
N LEU A 7 -26.69 -21.55 48.31
CA LEU A 7 -25.95 -20.31 48.06
C LEU A 7 -24.46 -20.61 47.76
N LYS A 8 -23.84 -21.59 48.46
CA LYS A 8 -22.45 -21.98 48.18
C LYS A 8 -22.27 -22.67 46.81
N ILE A 9 -23.28 -23.45 46.37
CA ILE A 9 -23.25 -24.12 45.06
C ILE A 9 -23.35 -23.08 43.93
N PHE A 10 -24.22 -22.10 44.07
CA PHE A 10 -24.33 -21.00 43.07
C PHE A 10 -23.09 -20.12 42.98
N VAL A 11 -22.42 -19.83 44.08
CA VAL A 11 -21.18 -19.05 44.09
C VAL A 11 -20.03 -19.81 43.45
N VAL A 12 -19.90 -21.12 43.69
CA VAL A 12 -18.86 -21.96 43.06
C VAL A 12 -19.13 -22.14 41.56
N ALA A 13 -20.39 -22.29 41.13
CA ALA A 13 -20.77 -22.35 39.72
C ALA A 13 -20.55 -21.04 39.00
N GLY A 14 -20.84 -19.89 39.66
CA GLY A 14 -20.57 -18.56 39.12
C GLY A 14 -19.08 -18.28 38.93
N ILE A 15 -18.24 -18.69 39.86
CA ILE A 15 -16.77 -18.54 39.77
C ILE A 15 -16.20 -19.43 38.66
N ALA A 16 -16.72 -20.64 38.46
CA ALA A 16 -16.29 -21.53 37.39
C ALA A 16 -16.64 -21.01 35.99
N LEU A 17 -17.74 -20.26 35.84
CA LEU A 17 -18.14 -19.63 34.57
C LEU A 17 -17.30 -18.38 34.25
N ILE A 18 -16.77 -17.69 35.23
CA ILE A 18 -15.89 -16.51 35.03
C ILE A 18 -14.46 -16.96 34.64
N SER A 19 -14.09 -18.20 34.97
CA SER A 19 -12.80 -18.79 34.60
C SER A 19 -12.79 -19.46 33.23
N ALA A 20 -13.92 -19.50 32.49
CA ALA A 20 -13.97 -19.91 31.10
C ALA A 20 -13.30 -18.85 30.23
N GLY A 21 -12.02 -18.96 30.17
CA GLY A 21 -11.00 -18.09 29.66
C GLY A 21 -11.38 -17.26 28.46
N ASN A 22 -10.93 -16.04 28.46
CA ASN A 22 -10.59 -15.28 27.26
C ASN A 22 -9.59 -16.10 26.42
N ALA A 23 -10.05 -17.14 25.74
CA ALA A 23 -9.33 -17.71 24.63
C ALA A 23 -9.30 -16.61 23.56
N SER A 24 -8.23 -15.82 23.56
CA SER A 24 -7.95 -14.96 22.42
C SER A 24 -8.06 -15.81 21.17
N PRO A 25 -8.85 -15.41 20.17
CA PRO A 25 -8.92 -16.16 18.93
C PRO A 25 -7.49 -16.39 18.44
N ALA A 26 -7.11 -17.65 18.19
CA ALA A 26 -5.80 -17.96 17.66
C ALA A 26 -5.60 -17.10 16.41
N SER A 27 -4.61 -16.22 16.43
CA SER A 27 -4.28 -15.41 15.28
C SER A 27 -3.92 -16.34 14.14
N VAL A 28 -4.65 -16.28 13.03
CA VAL A 28 -4.37 -17.08 11.82
C VAL A 28 -2.99 -16.73 11.28
N PHE A 29 -2.56 -15.49 11.51
CA PHE A 29 -1.25 -14.97 11.17
C PHE A 29 -0.59 -14.43 12.45
N ASN A 30 0.70 -14.71 12.63
CA ASN A 30 1.51 -14.15 13.72
C ASN A 30 2.47 -13.11 13.14
N PRO A 31 2.02 -11.87 12.83
CA PRO A 31 2.88 -10.85 12.28
C PRO A 31 3.89 -10.40 13.33
N GLU A 32 5.15 -10.33 12.91
CA GLU A 32 6.21 -9.70 13.70
C GLU A 32 6.43 -8.27 13.19
N THR A 33 6.56 -7.31 14.09
CA THR A 33 6.70 -5.89 13.72
C THR A 33 7.91 -5.26 14.38
N PHE A 34 8.65 -4.42 13.65
CA PHE A 34 9.75 -3.62 14.19
C PHE A 34 9.89 -2.30 13.41
N MET A 35 10.62 -1.35 14.01
CA MET A 35 10.93 -0.06 13.37
C MET A 35 12.38 -0.02 12.93
N LEU A 36 12.62 0.57 11.76
CA LEU A 36 13.95 0.93 11.28
C LEU A 36 14.38 2.30 11.83
N LYS A 37 15.68 2.58 11.83
CA LYS A 37 16.22 3.87 12.29
C LYS A 37 15.71 5.09 11.50
N ASN A 38 15.35 4.89 10.22
CA ASN A 38 14.80 5.92 9.34
C ASN A 38 13.30 6.14 9.52
N GLY A 39 12.66 5.50 10.51
CA GLY A 39 11.24 5.63 10.83
C GLY A 39 10.30 4.71 10.05
N MET A 40 10.81 3.84 9.15
CA MET A 40 9.98 2.87 8.45
C MET A 40 9.52 1.75 9.39
N GLN A 41 8.23 1.49 9.40
CA GLN A 41 7.66 0.31 10.05
C GLN A 41 7.85 -0.91 9.14
N VAL A 42 8.27 -2.02 9.74
CA VAL A 42 8.40 -3.30 9.03
C VAL A 42 7.47 -4.32 9.67
N VAL A 43 6.70 -5.01 8.84
CA VAL A 43 5.77 -6.09 9.22
C VAL A 43 6.21 -7.35 8.49
N VAL A 44 6.41 -8.44 9.22
CA VAL A 44 6.75 -9.75 8.65
C VAL A 44 5.64 -10.73 8.97
N ILE A 45 5.15 -11.42 7.95
CA ILE A 45 4.12 -12.45 8.08
C ILE A 45 4.73 -13.79 7.61
N PRO A 46 5.31 -14.59 8.54
CA PRO A 46 5.98 -15.83 8.20
C PRO A 46 5.01 -16.87 7.62
N ASN A 47 5.38 -17.47 6.49
CA ASN A 47 4.66 -18.58 5.88
C ASN A 47 5.64 -19.46 5.08
N HIS A 48 6.08 -20.55 5.67
CA HIS A 48 7.14 -21.42 5.13
C HIS A 48 6.67 -22.57 4.25
N ARG A 49 5.44 -22.50 3.71
CA ARG A 49 4.87 -23.58 2.88
C ARG A 49 5.53 -23.70 1.50
N VAL A 50 5.98 -22.59 0.96
CA VAL A 50 6.67 -22.50 -0.34
C VAL A 50 7.77 -21.44 -0.27
N PRO A 51 8.87 -21.57 -1.04
CA PRO A 51 10.02 -20.65 -0.97
C PRO A 51 9.81 -19.36 -1.77
N VAL A 52 8.68 -18.68 -1.51
CA VAL A 52 8.31 -17.40 -2.15
C VAL A 52 7.96 -16.37 -1.10
N VAL A 53 8.09 -15.10 -1.49
CA VAL A 53 7.71 -13.95 -0.67
C VAL A 53 6.92 -12.94 -1.50
N THR A 54 5.97 -12.28 -0.87
CA THR A 54 5.38 -11.03 -1.31
C THR A 54 6.05 -9.90 -0.55
N HIS A 55 6.76 -9.06 -1.26
CA HIS A 55 7.32 -7.80 -0.77
C HIS A 55 6.36 -6.68 -1.12
N MET A 56 5.98 -5.84 -0.14
CA MET A 56 5.08 -4.70 -0.35
C MET A 56 5.62 -3.47 0.37
N VAL A 57 5.53 -2.33 -0.29
CA VAL A 57 5.72 -1.01 0.34
C VAL A 57 4.41 -0.25 0.26
N TRP A 58 3.88 0.11 1.42
CA TRP A 58 2.66 0.91 1.59
C TRP A 58 3.04 2.32 1.99
N TYR A 59 2.68 3.29 1.18
CA TYR A 59 2.78 4.71 1.51
C TYR A 59 1.46 5.17 2.12
N LYS A 60 1.54 5.89 3.24
CA LYS A 60 0.39 6.47 3.95
C LYS A 60 -0.04 7.75 3.24
N VAL A 61 -0.42 7.63 1.99
CA VAL A 61 -0.88 8.72 1.14
C VAL A 61 -1.75 8.16 0.02
N GLY A 62 -2.90 8.77 -0.20
CA GLY A 62 -3.84 8.40 -1.26
C GLY A 62 -4.60 9.62 -1.76
N SER A 63 -5.75 9.40 -2.40
CA SER A 63 -6.53 10.50 -2.99
C SER A 63 -7.09 11.48 -1.95
N ALA A 64 -7.21 11.08 -0.68
CA ALA A 64 -7.66 11.97 0.38
C ALA A 64 -6.64 13.05 0.75
N ASP A 65 -5.35 12.79 0.50
CA ASP A 65 -4.25 13.69 0.86
C ASP A 65 -3.89 14.70 -0.25
N GLU A 66 -4.58 14.62 -1.39
CA GLU A 66 -4.38 15.49 -2.53
C GLU A 66 -4.84 16.92 -2.24
N GLN A 67 -4.17 17.90 -2.81
CA GLN A 67 -4.60 19.28 -2.73
C GLN A 67 -5.79 19.55 -3.66
N GLU A 68 -6.54 20.60 -3.37
CA GLU A 68 -7.61 21.04 -4.26
C GLU A 68 -7.03 21.49 -5.61
N GLY A 69 -7.63 21.03 -6.71
CA GLY A 69 -7.12 21.27 -8.05
C GLY A 69 -6.03 20.28 -8.51
N GLU A 70 -5.74 19.24 -7.72
CA GLU A 70 -4.71 18.23 -8.02
C GLU A 70 -5.24 16.79 -7.90
N SER A 71 -6.56 16.59 -8.00
CA SER A 71 -7.12 15.25 -7.85
C SER A 71 -6.59 14.27 -8.89
N GLY A 72 -6.32 13.05 -8.45
CA GLY A 72 -5.70 12.00 -9.25
C GLY A 72 -4.17 12.00 -9.23
N ILE A 73 -3.52 12.96 -8.56
CA ILE A 73 -2.05 13.03 -8.52
C ILE A 73 -1.41 11.82 -7.82
N ALA A 74 -2.07 11.24 -6.82
CA ALA A 74 -1.60 10.03 -6.14
C ALA A 74 -1.59 8.83 -7.09
N HIS A 75 -2.67 8.60 -7.83
CA HIS A 75 -2.78 7.56 -8.83
C HIS A 75 -1.86 7.83 -10.04
N PHE A 76 -1.76 9.08 -10.46
CA PHE A 76 -0.86 9.47 -11.54
C PHE A 76 0.62 9.23 -11.18
N LEU A 77 1.02 9.54 -9.93
CA LEU A 77 2.35 9.21 -9.46
C LEU A 77 2.56 7.69 -9.38
N GLU A 78 1.55 6.90 -9.00
CA GLU A 78 1.62 5.43 -9.05
C GLU A 78 2.10 4.95 -10.43
N HIS A 79 1.49 5.43 -11.51
CA HIS A 79 1.90 5.11 -12.88
C HIS A 79 3.35 5.55 -13.16
N LEU A 80 3.70 6.75 -12.78
CA LEU A 80 5.03 7.33 -13.04
C LEU A 80 6.15 6.65 -12.26
N MET A 81 5.84 6.00 -11.15
CA MET A 81 6.81 5.21 -10.37
C MET A 81 7.35 4.00 -11.13
N PHE A 82 6.73 3.57 -12.23
CA PHE A 82 7.23 2.50 -13.09
C PHE A 82 8.20 2.99 -14.18
N LYS A 83 8.47 4.29 -14.26
CA LYS A 83 9.47 4.85 -15.17
C LYS A 83 10.89 4.48 -14.73
N GLY A 84 11.76 5.38 -14.51
CA GLY A 84 13.15 5.11 -14.18
C GLY A 84 13.61 5.71 -12.86
N THR A 85 14.79 5.28 -12.45
CA THR A 85 15.53 5.86 -11.32
C THR A 85 16.91 6.31 -11.78
N LYS A 86 17.74 6.76 -10.86
CA LYS A 86 19.15 7.08 -11.18
C LYS A 86 19.96 5.86 -11.62
N THR A 87 19.59 4.65 -11.16
CA THR A 87 20.33 3.41 -11.42
C THR A 87 19.62 2.47 -12.39
N LEU A 88 18.32 2.66 -12.60
CA LEU A 88 17.48 1.83 -13.46
C LEU A 88 16.83 2.67 -14.56
N GLY A 89 17.01 2.27 -15.81
CA GLY A 89 16.34 2.91 -16.94
C GLY A 89 14.81 2.69 -16.92
N ASN A 90 14.11 3.41 -17.79
CA ASN A 90 12.66 3.31 -17.93
C ASN A 90 12.23 1.85 -18.21
N GLY A 91 11.31 1.32 -17.37
CA GLY A 91 10.81 -0.06 -17.44
C GLY A 91 11.83 -1.13 -17.06
N GLU A 92 13.05 -0.77 -16.67
CA GLU A 92 14.11 -1.74 -16.37
C GLU A 92 13.79 -2.55 -15.11
N PHE A 93 13.20 -1.96 -14.09
CA PHE A 93 12.73 -2.68 -12.90
C PHE A 93 11.82 -3.85 -13.29
N SER A 94 10.79 -3.58 -14.10
CA SER A 94 9.85 -4.61 -14.59
C SER A 94 10.57 -5.71 -15.37
N ARG A 95 11.52 -5.35 -16.22
CA ARG A 95 12.30 -6.29 -17.04
C ARG A 95 13.21 -7.17 -16.20
N ILE A 96 13.90 -6.61 -15.22
CA ILE A 96 14.75 -7.37 -14.30
C ILE A 96 13.88 -8.33 -13.47
N LEU A 97 12.76 -7.85 -12.95
CA LEU A 97 11.85 -8.67 -12.15
C LEU A 97 11.30 -9.86 -12.94
N ALA A 98 10.80 -9.62 -14.15
CA ALA A 98 10.29 -10.67 -15.05
C ALA A 98 11.39 -11.72 -15.40
N LYS A 99 12.63 -11.27 -15.65
CA LYS A 99 13.78 -12.17 -15.88
C LYS A 99 14.08 -13.10 -14.69
N ASN A 100 13.71 -12.67 -13.48
CA ASN A 100 13.88 -13.44 -12.25
C ASN A 100 12.60 -14.18 -11.83
N GLY A 101 11.62 -14.33 -12.73
CA GLY A 101 10.36 -15.04 -12.46
C GLY A 101 9.41 -14.29 -11.52
N GLY A 102 9.67 -13.02 -11.25
CA GLY A 102 8.85 -12.19 -10.38
C GLY A 102 7.70 -11.50 -11.12
N GLN A 103 6.71 -11.11 -10.36
CA GLN A 103 5.57 -10.30 -10.80
C GLN A 103 5.44 -9.08 -9.91
N GLN A 104 4.96 -7.97 -10.46
CA GLN A 104 4.69 -6.75 -9.70
C GLN A 104 3.38 -6.13 -10.10
N ASN A 105 2.83 -5.34 -9.18
CA ASN A 105 1.73 -4.43 -9.46
C ASN A 105 1.73 -3.32 -8.40
N ALA A 106 0.81 -2.38 -8.56
CA ALA A 106 0.54 -1.32 -7.61
C ALA A 106 -0.96 -1.03 -7.55
N PHE A 107 -1.38 -0.31 -6.54
CA PHE A 107 -2.73 0.21 -6.41
C PHE A 107 -2.75 1.44 -5.53
N THR A 108 -3.60 2.39 -5.90
CA THR A 108 -3.91 3.59 -5.12
C THR A 108 -5.33 3.49 -4.58
N SER A 109 -5.51 3.87 -3.33
CA SER A 109 -6.79 4.01 -2.65
C SER A 109 -6.97 5.43 -2.11
N THR A 110 -8.00 5.63 -1.29
CA THR A 110 -8.26 6.93 -0.67
C THR A 110 -7.17 7.35 0.32
N ASP A 111 -6.68 6.40 1.13
CA ASP A 111 -5.77 6.67 2.26
C ASP A 111 -4.35 6.10 2.08
N TYR A 112 -4.12 5.35 1.01
CA TYR A 112 -2.83 4.70 0.79
C TYR A 112 -2.55 4.43 -0.70
N THR A 113 -1.25 4.31 -1.01
CA THR A 113 -0.74 3.78 -2.27
C THR A 113 0.24 2.67 -1.96
N ALA A 114 0.14 1.54 -2.64
CA ALA A 114 1.01 0.40 -2.39
C ALA A 114 1.60 -0.18 -3.66
N TYR A 115 2.84 -0.66 -3.55
CA TYR A 115 3.57 -1.36 -4.60
C TYR A 115 3.95 -2.74 -4.08
N PHE A 116 3.83 -3.77 -4.90
CA PHE A 116 4.18 -5.12 -4.45
C PHE A 116 4.86 -5.95 -5.54
N GLN A 117 5.68 -6.88 -5.10
CA GLN A 117 6.38 -7.84 -5.92
C GLN A 117 6.28 -9.23 -5.29
N ASN A 118 5.97 -10.22 -6.12
CA ASN A 118 6.01 -11.63 -5.76
C ASN A 118 7.26 -12.25 -6.37
N VAL A 119 8.13 -12.81 -5.53
CA VAL A 119 9.43 -13.35 -5.97
C VAL A 119 9.82 -14.59 -5.16
N ALA A 120 10.73 -15.38 -5.69
CA ALA A 120 11.43 -16.39 -4.90
C ALA A 120 12.23 -15.72 -3.77
N VAL A 121 12.32 -16.36 -2.61
CA VAL A 121 12.91 -15.78 -1.39
C VAL A 121 14.37 -15.32 -1.60
N ASP A 122 15.15 -16.01 -2.44
CA ASP A 122 16.52 -15.63 -2.77
C ASP A 122 16.65 -14.37 -3.66
N ARG A 123 15.52 -13.86 -4.19
CA ARG A 123 15.44 -12.61 -4.96
C ARG A 123 14.97 -11.41 -4.14
N LEU A 124 14.58 -11.63 -2.89
CA LEU A 124 14.02 -10.57 -2.04
C LEU A 124 15.00 -9.38 -1.89
N GLU A 125 16.27 -9.61 -1.59
CA GLU A 125 17.25 -8.53 -1.40
C GLU A 125 17.41 -7.67 -2.67
N MET A 126 17.38 -8.28 -3.84
CA MET A 126 17.40 -7.57 -5.12
C MET A 126 16.19 -6.64 -5.26
N VAL A 127 14.99 -7.15 -4.97
CA VAL A 127 13.75 -6.36 -5.04
C VAL A 127 13.75 -5.22 -4.03
N MET A 128 14.14 -5.48 -2.79
CA MET A 128 14.22 -4.45 -1.74
C MET A 128 15.14 -3.30 -2.14
N ARG A 129 16.29 -3.60 -2.75
CA ARG A 129 17.23 -2.59 -3.24
C ARG A 129 16.64 -1.75 -4.36
N MET A 130 15.99 -2.38 -5.33
CA MET A 130 15.32 -1.67 -6.43
C MET A 130 14.16 -0.80 -5.94
N GLU A 131 13.40 -1.27 -4.95
CA GLU A 131 12.31 -0.51 -4.35
C GLU A 131 12.82 0.69 -3.52
N ALA A 132 13.91 0.51 -2.77
CA ALA A 132 14.55 1.59 -2.02
C ALA A 132 15.11 2.67 -2.96
N ASP A 133 15.67 2.26 -4.11
CA ASP A 133 16.11 3.19 -5.15
C ASP A 133 14.93 3.96 -5.76
N ARG A 134 13.82 3.27 -6.06
CA ARG A 134 12.60 3.91 -6.55
C ARG A 134 11.99 4.89 -5.55
N MET A 135 12.01 4.57 -4.26
CA MET A 135 11.53 5.45 -3.19
C MET A 135 12.30 6.78 -3.10
N THR A 136 13.60 6.77 -3.42
CA THR A 136 14.49 7.91 -3.15
C THR A 136 15.06 8.58 -4.39
N ASN A 137 15.13 7.88 -5.49
CA ASN A 137 15.88 8.29 -6.69
C ASN A 137 15.03 8.25 -7.97
N LEU A 138 13.72 8.41 -7.88
CA LEU A 138 12.84 8.49 -9.06
C LEU A 138 13.35 9.60 -10.00
N VAL A 139 13.50 9.28 -11.27
CA VAL A 139 13.89 10.20 -12.33
C VAL A 139 12.78 10.24 -13.38
N LEU A 140 12.19 11.41 -13.53
CA LEU A 140 11.15 11.68 -14.53
C LEU A 140 11.60 12.79 -15.46
N THR A 141 11.21 12.69 -16.71
CA THR A 141 11.28 13.78 -17.68
C THR A 141 9.90 14.45 -17.81
N LYS A 142 9.87 15.68 -18.34
CA LYS A 142 8.60 16.34 -18.68
C LYS A 142 7.79 15.51 -19.67
N ASN A 143 8.45 14.82 -20.60
CA ASN A 143 7.81 13.97 -21.59
C ASN A 143 7.17 12.73 -20.96
N ASP A 144 7.79 12.11 -19.94
CA ASP A 144 7.18 10.99 -19.21
C ASP A 144 5.84 11.42 -18.59
N VAL A 145 5.80 12.62 -17.99
CA VAL A 145 4.59 13.16 -17.39
C VAL A 145 3.51 13.43 -18.45
N VAL A 146 3.86 14.02 -19.58
CA VAL A 146 2.90 14.29 -20.67
C VAL A 146 2.33 13.00 -21.23
N THR A 147 3.19 12.02 -21.53
CA THR A 147 2.78 10.75 -22.13
C THR A 147 1.90 9.94 -21.16
N GLU A 148 2.31 9.82 -19.90
CA GLU A 148 1.56 9.04 -18.92
C GLU A 148 0.22 9.70 -18.54
N ARG A 149 0.14 11.02 -18.60
CA ARG A 149 -1.12 11.73 -18.40
C ARG A 149 -2.18 11.31 -19.41
N GLU A 150 -1.81 11.15 -20.69
CA GLU A 150 -2.73 10.68 -21.72
C GLU A 150 -3.17 9.22 -21.46
N VAL A 151 -2.28 8.38 -20.92
CA VAL A 151 -2.63 7.02 -20.50
C VAL A 151 -3.68 7.04 -19.39
N VAL A 152 -3.48 7.85 -18.34
CA VAL A 152 -4.44 7.97 -17.22
C VAL A 152 -5.78 8.56 -17.69
N LEU A 153 -5.76 9.53 -18.61
CA LEU A 153 -6.98 10.07 -19.21
C LEU A 153 -7.77 9.02 -20.01
N GLU A 154 -7.06 8.16 -20.75
CA GLU A 154 -7.68 7.04 -21.48
C GLU A 154 -8.24 5.99 -20.50
N GLU A 155 -7.50 5.68 -19.44
CA GLU A 155 -8.00 4.80 -18.39
C GLU A 155 -9.26 5.35 -17.73
N ARG A 156 -9.29 6.66 -17.41
CA ARG A 156 -10.47 7.31 -16.87
C ARG A 156 -11.65 7.22 -17.84
N ARG A 157 -11.41 7.48 -19.13
CA ARG A 157 -12.45 7.35 -20.15
C ARG A 157 -13.02 5.93 -20.19
N SER A 158 -12.15 4.92 -20.19
CA SER A 158 -12.54 3.52 -20.26
C SER A 158 -13.28 3.05 -19.01
N ARG A 159 -12.75 3.36 -17.82
CA ARG A 159 -13.28 2.84 -16.54
C ARG A 159 -14.47 3.64 -16.02
N THR A 160 -14.50 4.95 -16.28
CA THR A 160 -15.53 5.85 -15.73
C THR A 160 -16.40 6.47 -16.83
N GLY A 161 -15.78 7.16 -17.80
CA GLY A 161 -16.53 7.94 -18.81
C GLY A 161 -17.48 7.11 -19.65
N ASN A 162 -17.08 5.91 -20.05
CA ASN A 162 -17.87 4.98 -20.84
C ASN A 162 -18.76 4.03 -19.99
N ASN A 163 -18.79 4.22 -18.67
CA ASN A 163 -19.55 3.37 -17.73
C ASN A 163 -20.56 4.20 -16.94
N PRO A 164 -21.87 4.16 -17.32
CA PRO A 164 -22.90 4.95 -16.62
C PRO A 164 -23.00 4.67 -15.13
N GLY A 165 -22.77 3.41 -14.70
CA GLY A 165 -22.77 3.04 -13.27
C GLY A 165 -21.59 3.63 -12.50
N ALA A 166 -20.43 3.72 -13.15
CA ALA A 166 -19.26 4.36 -12.54
C ALA A 166 -19.43 5.89 -12.45
N LEU A 167 -19.98 6.52 -13.48
CA LEU A 167 -20.34 7.95 -13.47
C LEU A 167 -21.35 8.26 -12.36
N LEU A 168 -22.42 7.47 -12.22
CA LEU A 168 -23.41 7.64 -11.17
C LEU A 168 -22.76 7.53 -9.79
N ARG A 169 -21.88 6.55 -9.57
CA ARG A 169 -21.16 6.36 -8.29
C ARG A 169 -20.23 7.52 -7.99
N GLU A 170 -19.50 8.03 -8.97
CA GLU A 170 -18.63 9.19 -8.84
C GLU A 170 -19.43 10.42 -8.40
N GLN A 171 -20.56 10.72 -9.06
CA GLN A 171 -21.42 11.85 -8.72
C GLN A 171 -22.09 11.66 -7.34
N ALA A 172 -22.53 10.45 -7.02
CA ALA A 172 -23.10 10.13 -5.73
C ALA A 172 -22.08 10.33 -4.58
N ASN A 173 -20.83 9.88 -4.75
CA ASN A 173 -19.77 10.10 -3.78
C ASN A 173 -19.43 11.58 -3.63
N ALA A 174 -19.37 12.32 -4.73
CA ALA A 174 -19.13 13.77 -4.69
C ALA A 174 -20.22 14.52 -3.90
N ALA A 175 -21.47 14.11 -4.06
CA ALA A 175 -22.60 14.69 -3.33
C ALA A 175 -22.63 14.22 -1.86
N LEU A 176 -22.34 12.96 -1.57
CA LEU A 176 -22.38 12.39 -0.23
C LEU A 176 -21.29 12.98 0.68
N PHE A 177 -20.08 13.13 0.17
CA PHE A 177 -18.93 13.56 0.97
C PHE A 177 -18.63 15.06 0.89
N LEU A 178 -19.44 15.86 0.21
CA LEU A 178 -19.35 17.34 0.07
C LEU A 178 -17.98 17.97 0.37
N ASN A 179 -17.66 18.18 1.66
CA ASN A 179 -16.40 18.81 2.10
C ASN A 179 -15.32 17.81 2.55
N TYR A 180 -15.65 16.52 2.60
CA TYR A 180 -14.68 15.51 3.00
C TYR A 180 -13.85 15.03 1.79
N PRO A 181 -12.54 14.78 1.94
CA PRO A 181 -11.66 14.41 0.81
C PRO A 181 -12.10 13.20 -0.01
N TYR A 182 -12.88 12.27 0.56
CA TYR A 182 -13.40 11.09 -0.13
C TYR A 182 -14.37 11.40 -1.28
N ARG A 183 -14.79 12.66 -1.42
CA ARG A 183 -15.54 13.12 -2.60
C ARG A 183 -14.78 13.00 -3.90
N ARG A 184 -13.42 13.03 -3.82
CA ARG A 184 -12.55 12.99 -5.01
C ARG A 184 -12.44 11.57 -5.53
N PRO A 185 -12.60 11.35 -6.85
CA PRO A 185 -12.33 10.05 -7.43
C PRO A 185 -10.82 9.75 -7.34
N ILE A 186 -10.47 8.51 -7.03
CA ILE A 186 -9.05 8.09 -6.93
C ILE A 186 -8.29 8.36 -8.23
N ILE A 187 -8.94 8.12 -9.38
CA ILE A 187 -8.34 8.43 -10.69
C ILE A 187 -8.25 9.93 -10.97
N GLY A 188 -8.96 10.77 -10.21
CA GLY A 188 -9.02 12.23 -10.37
C GLY A 188 -10.14 12.71 -11.29
N TRP A 189 -10.46 14.00 -11.17
CA TRP A 189 -11.34 14.71 -12.09
C TRP A 189 -10.61 14.98 -13.41
N GLU A 190 -11.25 14.76 -14.56
CA GLU A 190 -10.60 14.88 -15.87
C GLU A 190 -9.89 16.22 -16.08
N HIS A 191 -10.55 17.34 -15.72
CA HIS A 191 -9.98 18.65 -15.90
C HIS A 191 -8.76 18.91 -15.00
N GLU A 192 -8.72 18.31 -13.79
CA GLU A 192 -7.58 18.40 -12.90
C GLU A 192 -6.42 17.52 -13.37
N ILE A 193 -6.68 16.28 -13.82
CA ILE A 193 -5.66 15.40 -14.44
C ILE A 193 -4.99 16.11 -15.62
N ARG A 194 -5.76 16.79 -16.49
CA ARG A 194 -5.21 17.56 -17.62
C ARG A 194 -4.26 18.67 -17.19
N SER A 195 -4.42 19.21 -15.97
CA SER A 195 -3.59 20.27 -15.42
C SER A 195 -2.36 19.77 -14.68
N LEU A 196 -2.25 18.48 -14.36
CA LEU A 196 -1.10 17.93 -13.66
C LEU A 196 0.16 18.05 -14.52
N ASP A 197 1.21 18.62 -13.94
CA ASP A 197 2.48 18.83 -14.59
C ASP A 197 3.65 18.19 -13.82
N TYR A 198 4.84 18.23 -14.40
CA TYR A 198 6.06 17.71 -13.80
C TYR A 198 6.33 18.28 -12.39
N THR A 199 6.12 19.57 -12.19
CA THR A 199 6.43 20.25 -10.93
C THR A 199 5.53 19.75 -9.81
N ARG A 200 4.22 19.65 -10.06
CA ARG A 200 3.23 19.11 -9.10
C ARG A 200 3.56 17.66 -8.72
N VAL A 201 3.81 16.82 -9.72
CA VAL A 201 4.15 15.41 -9.51
C VAL A 201 5.41 15.23 -8.65
N ILE A 202 6.50 15.95 -8.98
CA ILE A 202 7.76 15.86 -8.21
C ILE A 202 7.61 16.40 -6.80
N ASN A 203 6.82 17.47 -6.62
CA ASN A 203 6.53 17.99 -5.28
C ASN A 203 5.72 17.00 -4.44
N PHE A 204 4.72 16.34 -5.04
CA PHE A 204 3.94 15.30 -4.37
C PHE A 204 4.83 14.10 -3.98
N TYR A 205 5.66 13.61 -4.91
CA TYR A 205 6.63 12.55 -4.62
C TYR A 205 7.56 12.92 -3.46
N ARG A 206 8.20 14.07 -3.49
CA ARG A 206 9.13 14.52 -2.45
C ARG A 206 8.47 14.70 -1.09
N ARG A 207 7.21 15.06 -1.07
CA ARG A 207 6.44 15.30 0.16
C ARG A 207 6.05 13.99 0.85
N TRP A 208 5.66 12.98 0.10
CA TRP A 208 4.97 11.82 0.63
C TRP A 208 5.78 10.51 0.58
N TYR A 209 6.69 10.36 -0.37
CA TYR A 209 7.45 9.14 -0.57
C TYR A 209 8.74 9.17 0.25
N ALA A 210 8.61 8.76 1.53
CA ALA A 210 9.71 8.73 2.48
C ALA A 210 9.56 7.53 3.42
N PRO A 211 10.68 6.99 3.97
CA PRO A 211 10.64 5.84 4.86
C PRO A 211 9.71 5.99 6.06
N ASN A 212 9.70 7.16 6.72
CA ASN A 212 8.85 7.43 7.87
C ASN A 212 7.34 7.54 7.55
N ASN A 213 7.01 7.67 6.27
CA ASN A 213 5.62 7.63 5.76
C ASN A 213 5.29 6.30 5.09
N ALA A 214 6.15 5.28 5.22
CA ALA A 214 5.96 3.99 4.56
C ALA A 214 5.95 2.83 5.57
N ILE A 215 5.28 1.75 5.15
CA ILE A 215 5.28 0.46 5.83
C ILE A 215 5.81 -0.58 4.85
N LEU A 216 6.89 -1.27 5.22
CA LEU A 216 7.37 -2.45 4.52
C LEU A 216 6.65 -3.68 5.06
N VAL A 217 5.98 -4.43 4.20
CA VAL A 217 5.37 -5.72 4.53
C VAL A 217 6.07 -6.81 3.72
N VAL A 218 6.54 -7.85 4.41
CA VAL A 218 7.08 -9.05 3.77
C VAL A 218 6.31 -10.27 4.27
N ALA A 219 5.56 -10.90 3.38
CA ALA A 219 4.78 -12.11 3.68
C ALA A 219 5.34 -13.30 2.88
N GLY A 220 5.53 -14.46 3.54
CA GLY A 220 6.04 -15.66 2.88
C GLY A 220 7.18 -16.34 3.64
N ASP A 221 8.11 -16.97 2.92
CA ASP A 221 9.22 -17.73 3.51
C ASP A 221 10.31 -16.82 4.08
N MET A 222 9.92 -16.00 5.07
CA MET A 222 10.80 -15.04 5.72
C MET A 222 10.45 -14.93 7.21
N THR A 223 11.48 -14.72 8.06
CA THR A 223 11.32 -14.38 9.47
C THR A 223 11.84 -12.97 9.74
N ALA A 224 11.36 -12.31 10.78
CA ALA A 224 11.84 -10.99 11.17
C ALA A 224 13.35 -10.99 11.47
N LYS A 225 13.87 -12.06 12.06
CA LYS A 225 15.32 -12.24 12.33
C LYS A 225 16.15 -12.19 11.03
N LYS A 226 15.68 -12.83 9.95
CA LYS A 226 16.37 -12.84 8.64
C LYS A 226 16.16 -11.53 7.88
N LEU A 227 14.95 -10.94 7.97
CA LEU A 227 14.63 -9.71 7.24
C LEU A 227 15.32 -8.47 7.82
N LYS A 228 15.43 -8.37 9.15
CA LYS A 228 15.96 -7.17 9.82
C LYS A 228 17.31 -6.67 9.28
N PRO A 229 18.34 -7.50 9.09
CA PRO A 229 19.61 -7.05 8.51
C PRO A 229 19.49 -6.65 7.02
N LEU A 230 18.57 -7.23 6.25
CA LEU A 230 18.33 -6.85 4.85
C LEU A 230 17.63 -5.49 4.77
N ALA A 231 16.62 -5.28 5.60
CA ALA A 231 15.87 -4.03 5.62
C ALA A 231 16.66 -2.84 6.21
N ALA A 232 17.74 -3.10 6.93
CA ALA A 232 18.60 -2.07 7.52
C ALA A 232 19.69 -1.54 6.57
N LYS A 233 19.92 -2.21 5.41
CA LYS A 233 20.84 -1.78 4.35
C LYS A 233 20.29 -0.61 3.56
#